data_c2a950615081458fe173ac25e76e26e8
#
_entry.id   c2a950615081458fe173ac25e76e26e8
#
_cell.length_a   1.000
_cell.length_b   1.000
_cell.length_c   1.000
_cell.angle_alpha   90.00
_cell.angle_beta   90.00
_cell.angle_gamma   90.00
#
_symmetry.space_group_name_H-M   'P 1'
#
loop_
_entity.id
_entity.type
_entity.pdbx_description
1 polymer ?
#
loop_
_entity_poly.entity_id
_entity_poly.type
_entity_poly.pdbx_seq_one_letter_code
_entity_poly.pdbx_strand_id
1 'polypeptide(L)'
;MQDDFIKVPNSEKTLTPGKLFYNWFAANIGIMGFVFGAMIVNYHLSFTQSMIAALIGALSFLAPGWVAMIGQREGITTFKLSRAAYGIYGNKIPNVIAWLNMVCWLAVNVITGTLLLVSLFNVIHVEKNTVTKAIALIFFGGLVICSGLLTENTLAKIQTWLSYIFGILTIVILILFLVKADWHAAFALPSGNWITGVLPAISIVAAGSGISWSMAAADWGAYVNPQTRPAATFWNTTLGGAVPMFVLMAGGILLSTIEPSLATTGDPFGVMYAALPSWIGVIYFLVAAGGLIPQCIISFRSARINLATIGIHVSQPTSLLIHGAIVILIPIYVLFISGNFLSNFEIFLNFLGICLASWVAIFLCDSIMFRRHGYNIQLVKQDSPVHYNFGGILSWILATTTGFLFTNNAIWNGPFAHGIFRNNSLGVFLSAVVAIFCMLIVKTFKRGRI
;
A
#
# COMPACT_ATOMS: atom_id res chain seq x y z
N MET A 1 -19.41 -18.90 -5.89
CA MET A 1 -20.02 -18.84 -7.22
C MET A 1 -19.52 -17.66 -8.11
N GLN A 2 -18.67 -16.74 -7.62
CA GLN A 2 -18.12 -15.63 -8.44
C GLN A 2 -16.76 -15.93 -9.09
N ASP A 3 -16.14 -17.07 -8.83
CA ASP A 3 -14.77 -17.38 -9.31
C ASP A 3 -14.68 -18.07 -10.68
N ASP A 4 -15.81 -18.49 -11.26
CA ASP A 4 -15.82 -19.24 -12.53
C ASP A 4 -15.72 -18.35 -13.79
N PHE A 5 -15.99 -17.06 -13.69
CA PHE A 5 -15.91 -16.15 -14.82
C PHE A 5 -14.51 -15.58 -14.98
N ILE A 6 -13.89 -15.81 -16.12
CA ILE A 6 -12.59 -15.20 -16.45
C ILE A 6 -12.75 -13.68 -16.61
N LYS A 7 -13.80 -13.26 -17.29
CA LYS A 7 -14.18 -11.85 -17.48
C LYS A 7 -15.36 -11.48 -16.60
N VAL A 8 -15.32 -10.28 -16.03
CA VAL A 8 -16.46 -9.69 -15.34
C VAL A 8 -17.62 -9.55 -16.33
N PRO A 9 -18.84 -10.04 -15.98
CA PRO A 9 -20.02 -9.89 -16.83
C PRO A 9 -20.32 -8.41 -17.13
N ASN A 10 -20.80 -8.12 -18.33
CA ASN A 10 -21.11 -6.72 -18.71
C ASN A 10 -22.18 -6.08 -17.83
N SER A 11 -23.11 -6.87 -17.28
CA SER A 11 -24.12 -6.41 -16.32
C SER A 11 -23.54 -5.88 -15.01
N GLU A 12 -22.34 -6.33 -14.64
CA GLU A 12 -21.64 -5.90 -13.41
C GLU A 12 -20.69 -4.71 -13.64
N LYS A 13 -20.41 -4.35 -14.90
CA LYS A 13 -19.52 -3.24 -15.27
C LYS A 13 -20.24 -1.89 -15.17
N THR A 14 -20.58 -1.50 -13.97
CA THR A 14 -21.38 -0.30 -13.68
C THR A 14 -20.59 0.86 -13.04
N LEU A 15 -19.29 0.64 -12.78
CA LEU A 15 -18.45 1.63 -12.11
C LEU A 15 -18.16 2.81 -13.04
N THR A 16 -18.50 4.02 -12.59
CA THR A 16 -18.19 5.25 -13.33
C THR A 16 -16.82 5.82 -12.92
N PRO A 17 -16.19 6.68 -13.76
CA PRO A 17 -14.91 7.31 -13.42
C PRO A 17 -14.94 8.07 -12.09
N GLY A 18 -16.00 8.83 -11.81
CA GLY A 18 -16.13 9.58 -10.57
C GLY A 18 -16.23 8.67 -9.33
N LYS A 19 -16.97 7.56 -9.42
CA LYS A 19 -17.01 6.55 -8.35
C LYS A 19 -15.65 5.86 -8.19
N LEU A 20 -14.94 5.60 -9.30
CA LEU A 20 -13.59 5.03 -9.25
C LEU A 20 -12.61 5.99 -8.55
N PHE A 21 -12.62 7.28 -8.89
CA PHE A 21 -11.83 8.30 -8.19
C PHE A 21 -12.13 8.29 -6.70
N TYR A 22 -13.41 8.36 -6.33
CA TYR A 22 -13.81 8.39 -4.93
C TYR A 22 -13.39 7.14 -4.17
N ASN A 23 -13.51 5.96 -4.77
CA ASN A 23 -13.08 4.72 -4.14
C ASN A 23 -11.58 4.72 -3.83
N TRP A 24 -10.75 5.18 -4.78
CA TRP A 24 -9.31 5.31 -4.57
C TRP A 24 -8.96 6.41 -3.56
N PHE A 25 -9.71 7.52 -3.58
CA PHE A 25 -9.56 8.60 -2.61
C PHE A 25 -9.87 8.09 -1.19
N ALA A 26 -11.01 7.44 -1.01
CA ALA A 26 -11.44 6.89 0.29
C ALA A 26 -10.49 5.81 0.83
N ALA A 27 -9.88 5.02 -0.06
CA ALA A 27 -8.89 4.00 0.34
C ALA A 27 -7.55 4.60 0.78
N ASN A 28 -7.22 5.82 0.32
CA ASN A 28 -5.92 6.45 0.56
C ASN A 28 -5.97 7.67 1.48
N ILE A 29 -7.16 8.19 1.80
CA ILE A 29 -7.31 9.23 2.81
C ILE A 29 -7.33 8.58 4.19
N GLY A 30 -6.17 8.50 4.83
CA GLY A 30 -6.00 7.85 6.13
C GLY A 30 -4.79 8.38 6.90
N ILE A 31 -4.83 8.23 8.22
CA ILE A 31 -3.82 8.79 9.14
C ILE A 31 -2.38 8.34 8.83
N MET A 32 -2.22 7.19 8.18
CA MET A 32 -0.92 6.67 7.76
C MET A 32 -0.19 7.58 6.77
N GLY A 33 -0.90 8.42 6.01
CA GLY A 33 -0.26 9.38 5.12
C GLY A 33 0.64 10.38 5.85
N PHE A 34 0.27 10.80 7.07
CA PHE A 34 1.13 11.64 7.92
C PHE A 34 2.40 10.89 8.35
N VAL A 35 2.28 9.60 8.66
CA VAL A 35 3.42 8.75 9.00
C VAL A 35 4.41 8.64 7.83
N PHE A 36 3.92 8.49 6.60
CA PHE A 36 4.79 8.54 5.42
C PHE A 36 5.51 9.89 5.27
N GLY A 37 4.83 11.01 5.57
CA GLY A 37 5.45 12.34 5.60
C GLY A 37 6.60 12.42 6.62
N ALA A 38 6.38 11.89 7.82
CA ALA A 38 7.42 11.80 8.85
C ALA A 38 8.60 10.91 8.42
N MET A 39 8.33 9.77 7.78
CA MET A 39 9.39 8.90 7.25
C MET A 39 10.25 9.59 6.19
N ILE A 40 9.68 10.47 5.35
CA ILE A 40 10.45 11.27 4.38
C ILE A 40 11.44 12.18 5.09
N VAL A 41 11.01 12.85 6.18
CA VAL A 41 11.85 13.76 6.95
C VAL A 41 13.04 13.03 7.60
N ASN A 42 12.86 11.78 7.98
CA ASN A 42 13.93 10.95 8.56
C ASN A 42 15.14 10.73 7.63
N TYR A 43 15.00 11.02 6.33
CA TYR A 43 16.12 11.00 5.37
C TYR A 43 16.96 12.29 5.37
N HIS A 44 16.76 13.20 6.35
CA HIS A 44 17.50 14.44 6.51
C HIS A 44 17.49 15.32 5.25
N LEU A 45 16.31 15.55 4.70
CA LEU A 45 16.08 16.34 3.49
C LEU A 45 15.68 17.78 3.84
N SER A 46 15.99 18.72 2.95
CA SER A 46 15.37 20.04 3.04
C SER A 46 13.85 19.95 2.86
N PHE A 47 13.13 20.98 3.30
CA PHE A 47 11.67 21.03 3.13
C PHE A 47 11.26 20.82 1.66
N THR A 48 11.92 21.53 0.73
CA THR A 48 11.66 21.40 -0.71
C THR A 48 11.91 19.99 -1.22
N GLN A 49 13.03 19.36 -0.82
CA GLN A 49 13.34 17.97 -1.22
C GLN A 49 12.32 16.98 -0.63
N SER A 50 11.87 17.19 0.60
CA SER A 50 10.83 16.38 1.23
C SER A 50 9.50 16.47 0.47
N MET A 51 9.10 17.68 0.07
CA MET A 51 7.90 17.89 -0.74
C MET A 51 8.00 17.27 -2.14
N ILE A 52 9.18 17.34 -2.78
CA ILE A 52 9.45 16.66 -4.06
C ILE A 52 9.37 15.13 -3.90
N ALA A 53 9.96 14.60 -2.83
CA ALA A 53 9.90 13.17 -2.54
C ALA A 53 8.46 12.70 -2.30
N ALA A 54 7.67 13.47 -1.55
CA ALA A 54 6.26 13.20 -1.33
C ALA A 54 5.45 13.21 -2.63
N LEU A 55 5.67 14.22 -3.49
CA LEU A 55 4.99 14.33 -4.79
C LEU A 55 5.33 13.17 -5.72
N ILE A 56 6.62 12.88 -5.91
CA ILE A 56 7.05 11.79 -6.79
C ILE A 56 6.63 10.43 -6.22
N GLY A 57 6.73 10.24 -4.88
CA GLY A 57 6.24 9.06 -4.20
C GLY A 57 4.74 8.84 -4.41
N ALA A 58 3.92 9.89 -4.29
CA ALA A 58 2.49 9.85 -4.59
C ALA A 58 2.20 9.54 -6.06
N LEU A 59 3.02 10.05 -6.99
CA LEU A 59 2.90 9.74 -8.42
C LEU A 59 3.20 8.27 -8.76
N SER A 60 3.68 7.45 -7.81
CA SER A 60 3.71 5.99 -7.97
C SER A 60 2.33 5.39 -8.30
N PHE A 61 1.24 6.11 -8.01
CA PHE A 61 -0.13 5.75 -8.43
C PHE A 61 -0.36 5.75 -9.95
N LEU A 62 0.60 6.23 -10.75
CA LEU A 62 0.60 6.00 -12.21
C LEU A 62 0.60 4.50 -12.55
N ALA A 63 1.26 3.67 -11.74
CA ALA A 63 1.25 2.22 -11.93
C ALA A 63 -0.13 1.60 -11.70
N PRO A 64 -0.83 1.81 -10.57
CA PRO A 64 -2.23 1.43 -10.40
C PRO A 64 -3.15 1.98 -11.50
N GLY A 65 -2.97 3.23 -11.93
CA GLY A 65 -3.73 3.82 -13.03
C GLY A 65 -3.62 2.99 -14.31
N TRP A 66 -2.40 2.59 -14.67
CA TRP A 66 -2.16 1.75 -15.83
C TRP A 66 -2.74 0.35 -15.68
N VAL A 67 -2.56 -0.29 -14.52
CA VAL A 67 -3.12 -1.61 -14.22
C VAL A 67 -4.66 -1.59 -14.25
N ALA A 68 -5.30 -0.55 -13.68
CA ALA A 68 -6.75 -0.37 -13.73
C ALA A 68 -7.27 -0.20 -15.16
N MET A 69 -6.55 0.55 -16.00
CA MET A 69 -6.88 0.73 -17.41
C MET A 69 -6.80 -0.60 -18.17
N ILE A 70 -5.80 -1.45 -17.90
CA ILE A 70 -5.71 -2.81 -18.46
C ILE A 70 -6.92 -3.64 -17.99
N GLY A 71 -7.24 -3.59 -16.69
CA GLY A 71 -8.40 -4.27 -16.12
C GLY A 71 -9.72 -3.89 -16.80
N GLN A 72 -9.94 -2.59 -17.06
CA GLN A 72 -11.10 -2.11 -17.81
C GLN A 72 -11.16 -2.68 -19.22
N ARG A 73 -10.05 -2.58 -19.95
CA ARG A 73 -9.97 -3.03 -21.37
C ARG A 73 -10.29 -4.53 -21.49
N GLU A 74 -9.73 -5.34 -20.62
CA GLU A 74 -9.87 -6.80 -20.68
C GLU A 74 -11.09 -7.31 -19.92
N GLY A 75 -11.60 -6.58 -18.94
CA GLY A 75 -12.64 -7.02 -18.01
C GLY A 75 -12.16 -8.14 -17.09
N ILE A 76 -10.87 -8.17 -16.74
CA ILE A 76 -10.20 -9.26 -16.02
C ILE A 76 -9.45 -8.68 -14.82
N THR A 77 -9.48 -9.40 -13.70
CA THR A 77 -8.81 -9.02 -12.43
C THR A 77 -7.30 -9.18 -12.49
N THR A 78 -6.59 -8.50 -11.59
CA THR A 78 -5.15 -8.31 -11.59
C THR A 78 -4.36 -9.61 -11.68
N PHE A 79 -4.58 -10.56 -10.77
CA PHE A 79 -3.81 -11.80 -10.76
C PHE A 79 -4.24 -12.83 -11.81
N LYS A 80 -5.45 -12.71 -12.39
CA LYS A 80 -5.81 -13.46 -13.60
C LYS A 80 -5.04 -12.92 -14.81
N LEU A 81 -4.93 -11.60 -14.98
CA LEU A 81 -4.10 -10.98 -16.02
C LEU A 81 -2.61 -11.32 -15.87
N SER A 82 -2.10 -11.31 -14.64
CA SER A 82 -0.71 -11.62 -14.33
C SER A 82 -0.27 -13.03 -14.79
N ARG A 83 -1.21 -13.98 -14.93
CA ARG A 83 -0.93 -15.31 -15.51
C ARG A 83 -0.28 -15.24 -16.88
N ALA A 84 -0.60 -14.25 -17.70
CA ALA A 84 0.01 -14.09 -19.01
C ALA A 84 1.54 -13.83 -18.94
N ALA A 85 1.99 -13.13 -17.90
CA ALA A 85 3.40 -12.82 -17.69
C ALA A 85 4.17 -13.97 -17.03
N TYR A 86 3.53 -14.76 -16.16
CA TYR A 86 4.19 -15.76 -15.32
C TYR A 86 3.82 -17.22 -15.63
N GLY A 87 2.75 -17.45 -16.37
CA GLY A 87 2.12 -18.77 -16.50
C GLY A 87 1.22 -19.08 -15.29
N ILE A 88 0.42 -20.14 -15.38
CA ILE A 88 -0.58 -20.50 -14.37
C ILE A 88 0.07 -20.80 -13.01
N TYR A 89 1.09 -21.66 -13.00
CA TYR A 89 1.77 -22.05 -11.75
C TYR A 89 2.80 -21.02 -11.30
N GLY A 90 3.53 -20.39 -12.25
CA GLY A 90 4.49 -19.33 -11.93
C GLY A 90 3.84 -18.12 -11.27
N ASN A 91 2.60 -17.82 -11.64
CA ASN A 91 1.83 -16.72 -11.03
C ASN A 91 1.45 -16.94 -9.56
N LYS A 92 1.55 -18.18 -9.04
CA LYS A 92 1.31 -18.45 -7.62
C LYS A 92 2.30 -17.74 -6.71
N ILE A 93 3.55 -17.59 -7.16
CA ILE A 93 4.62 -16.93 -6.38
C ILE A 93 4.28 -15.46 -6.08
N PRO A 94 4.09 -14.57 -7.08
CA PRO A 94 3.72 -13.19 -6.80
C PRO A 94 2.37 -13.05 -6.09
N ASN A 95 1.47 -14.03 -6.27
CA ASN A 95 0.19 -14.02 -5.56
C ASN A 95 0.33 -14.35 -4.06
N VAL A 96 1.28 -15.21 -3.66
CA VAL A 96 1.65 -15.40 -2.24
C VAL A 96 2.18 -14.09 -1.65
N ILE A 97 3.01 -13.35 -2.40
CA ILE A 97 3.50 -12.03 -1.96
C ILE A 97 2.35 -11.04 -1.79
N ALA A 98 1.37 -11.05 -2.71
CA ALA A 98 0.18 -10.23 -2.59
C ALA A 98 -0.67 -10.60 -1.36
N TRP A 99 -0.81 -11.89 -1.07
CA TRP A 99 -1.47 -12.36 0.15
C TRP A 99 -0.76 -11.86 1.41
N LEU A 100 0.57 -12.02 1.48
CA LEU A 100 1.38 -11.50 2.58
C LEU A 100 1.20 -9.98 2.73
N ASN A 101 1.23 -9.24 1.63
CA ASN A 101 1.02 -7.79 1.66
C ASN A 101 -0.35 -7.42 2.26
N MET A 102 -1.43 -8.11 1.89
CA MET A 102 -2.76 -7.87 2.47
C MET A 102 -2.80 -8.15 3.97
N VAL A 103 -2.21 -9.27 4.39
CA VAL A 103 -2.18 -9.67 5.81
C VAL A 103 -1.33 -8.70 6.64
N CYS A 104 -0.19 -8.26 6.11
CA CYS A 104 0.65 -7.28 6.81
C CYS A 104 -0.03 -5.91 6.90
N TRP A 105 -0.69 -5.43 5.85
CA TRP A 105 -1.48 -4.18 5.92
C TRP A 105 -2.62 -4.28 6.92
N LEU A 106 -3.27 -5.45 7.00
CA LEU A 106 -4.29 -5.71 8.01
C LEU A 106 -3.71 -5.59 9.44
N ALA A 107 -2.52 -6.17 9.68
CA ALA A 107 -1.82 -6.04 10.96
C ALA A 107 -1.40 -4.58 11.25
N VAL A 108 -0.88 -3.85 10.25
CA VAL A 108 -0.55 -2.41 10.36
C VAL A 108 -1.78 -1.61 10.77
N ASN A 109 -2.94 -1.85 10.18
CA ASN A 109 -4.18 -1.17 10.53
C ASN A 109 -4.62 -1.48 11.97
N VAL A 110 -4.46 -2.73 12.44
CA VAL A 110 -4.79 -3.10 13.83
C VAL A 110 -3.82 -2.46 14.82
N ILE A 111 -2.51 -2.42 14.51
CA ILE A 111 -1.52 -1.71 15.32
C ILE A 111 -1.87 -0.22 15.40
N THR A 112 -2.14 0.40 14.25
CA THR A 112 -2.52 1.81 14.15
C THR A 112 -3.75 2.10 15.00
N GLY A 113 -4.85 1.34 14.83
CA GLY A 113 -6.06 1.51 15.62
C GLY A 113 -5.83 1.32 17.11
N THR A 114 -4.98 0.38 17.51
CA THR A 114 -4.58 0.18 18.91
C THR A 114 -3.85 1.41 19.45
N LEU A 115 -2.87 1.95 18.73
CA LEU A 115 -2.12 3.14 19.16
C LEU A 115 -2.98 4.40 19.20
N LEU A 116 -3.95 4.53 18.27
CA LEU A 116 -4.94 5.61 18.32
C LEU A 116 -5.79 5.53 19.59
N LEU A 117 -6.29 4.34 19.95
CA LEU A 117 -7.05 4.14 21.18
C LEU A 117 -6.22 4.41 22.43
N VAL A 118 -4.97 3.96 22.47
CA VAL A 118 -4.04 4.25 23.59
C VAL A 118 -3.83 5.76 23.74
N SER A 119 -3.74 6.50 22.63
CA SER A 119 -3.64 7.96 22.68
C SER A 119 -4.92 8.62 23.21
N LEU A 120 -6.09 8.08 22.86
CA LEU A 120 -7.37 8.54 23.40
C LEU A 120 -7.56 8.23 24.88
N PHE A 121 -7.08 7.08 25.37
CA PHE A 121 -7.14 6.74 26.80
C PHE A 121 -6.36 7.72 27.67
N ASN A 122 -5.30 8.33 27.12
CA ASN A 122 -4.55 9.38 27.83
C ASN A 122 -5.40 10.63 28.13
N VAL A 123 -6.45 10.88 27.33
CA VAL A 123 -7.38 12.01 27.57
C VAL A 123 -8.17 11.85 28.86
N ILE A 124 -8.52 10.62 29.19
CA ILE A 124 -9.25 10.26 30.42
C ILE A 124 -8.27 9.87 31.55
N HIS A 125 -7.01 10.32 31.46
CA HIS A 125 -5.96 10.09 32.47
C HIS A 125 -5.62 8.62 32.72
N VAL A 126 -5.89 7.74 31.74
CA VAL A 126 -5.42 6.33 31.81
C VAL A 126 -3.98 6.27 31.31
N GLU A 127 -3.08 5.80 32.16
CA GLU A 127 -1.65 5.72 31.84
C GLU A 127 -1.35 4.80 30.66
N LYS A 128 -0.38 5.22 29.85
CA LYS A 128 0.15 4.39 28.74
C LYS A 128 1.06 3.30 29.29
N ASN A 129 0.52 2.14 29.58
CA ASN A 129 1.25 0.97 30.05
C ASN A 129 0.92 -0.29 29.22
N THR A 130 1.55 -1.40 29.57
CA THR A 130 1.35 -2.68 28.88
C THR A 130 -0.10 -3.15 28.94
N VAL A 131 -0.77 -2.97 30.06
CA VAL A 131 -2.18 -3.38 30.26
C VAL A 131 -3.10 -2.57 29.37
N THR A 132 -2.92 -1.24 29.32
CA THR A 132 -3.71 -0.33 28.48
C THR A 132 -3.56 -0.68 27.01
N LYS A 133 -2.31 -0.95 26.55
CA LYS A 133 -2.05 -1.42 25.18
C LYS A 133 -2.73 -2.76 24.91
N ALA A 134 -2.71 -3.70 25.85
CA ALA A 134 -3.36 -5.01 25.68
C ALA A 134 -4.89 -4.88 25.57
N ILE A 135 -5.50 -4.05 26.42
CA ILE A 135 -6.94 -3.77 26.37
C ILE A 135 -7.31 -3.14 25.02
N ALA A 136 -6.55 -2.14 24.56
CA ALA A 136 -6.77 -1.48 23.29
C ALA A 136 -6.63 -2.46 22.10
N LEU A 137 -5.62 -3.34 22.12
CA LEU A 137 -5.42 -4.37 21.08
C LEU A 137 -6.58 -5.38 21.07
N ILE A 138 -6.99 -5.89 22.22
CA ILE A 138 -8.10 -6.85 22.31
C ILE A 138 -9.40 -6.19 21.82
N PHE A 139 -9.66 -4.96 22.24
CA PHE A 139 -10.85 -4.22 21.83
C PHE A 139 -10.86 -3.95 20.32
N PHE A 140 -9.80 -3.32 19.80
CA PHE A 140 -9.75 -2.94 18.38
C PHE A 140 -9.61 -4.15 17.47
N GLY A 141 -8.74 -5.11 17.79
CA GLY A 141 -8.59 -6.35 17.04
C GLY A 141 -9.87 -7.19 17.05
N GLY A 142 -10.54 -7.29 18.18
CA GLY A 142 -11.85 -7.95 18.32
C GLY A 142 -12.91 -7.26 17.46
N LEU A 143 -12.96 -5.92 17.48
CA LEU A 143 -13.88 -5.13 16.66
C LEU A 143 -13.62 -5.37 15.15
N VAL A 144 -12.36 -5.41 14.73
CA VAL A 144 -11.97 -5.70 13.35
C VAL A 144 -12.39 -7.13 12.94
N ILE A 145 -12.15 -8.13 13.77
CA ILE A 145 -12.54 -9.52 13.49
C ILE A 145 -14.05 -9.65 13.42
N CYS A 146 -14.79 -9.10 14.39
CA CYS A 146 -16.25 -9.11 14.40
C CYS A 146 -16.85 -8.37 13.20
N SER A 147 -16.24 -7.27 12.78
CA SER A 147 -16.70 -6.52 11.61
C SER A 147 -16.60 -7.30 10.31
N GLY A 148 -15.71 -8.30 10.22
CA GLY A 148 -15.63 -9.24 9.09
C GLY A 148 -16.88 -10.08 8.87
N LEU A 149 -17.84 -10.05 9.80
CA LEU A 149 -19.17 -10.66 9.68
C LEU A 149 -20.21 -9.71 9.05
N LEU A 150 -19.90 -8.42 8.91
CA LEU A 150 -20.82 -7.43 8.33
C LEU A 150 -20.95 -7.58 6.81
N THR A 151 -22.10 -7.12 6.29
CA THR A 151 -22.34 -7.11 4.85
C THR A 151 -21.54 -6.01 4.14
N GLU A 152 -21.16 -6.24 2.89
CA GLU A 152 -20.40 -5.28 2.07
C GLU A 152 -21.10 -3.94 1.91
N ASN A 153 -22.42 -3.94 1.76
CA ASN A 153 -23.21 -2.70 1.62
C ASN A 153 -23.18 -1.85 2.87
N THR A 154 -23.26 -2.45 4.06
CA THR A 154 -23.16 -1.74 5.34
C THR A 154 -21.79 -1.11 5.50
N LEU A 155 -20.74 -1.87 5.18
CA LEU A 155 -19.36 -1.40 5.26
C LEU A 155 -19.06 -0.25 4.29
N ALA A 156 -19.51 -0.36 3.03
CA ALA A 156 -19.35 0.70 2.05
C ALA A 156 -20.02 2.02 2.49
N LYS A 157 -21.20 1.94 3.10
CA LYS A 157 -21.87 3.12 3.67
C LYS A 157 -21.07 3.73 4.83
N ILE A 158 -20.62 2.90 5.78
CA ILE A 158 -19.80 3.35 6.92
C ILE A 158 -18.52 4.02 6.41
N GLN A 159 -17.80 3.36 5.49
CA GLN A 159 -16.57 3.89 4.90
C GLN A 159 -16.82 5.24 4.20
N THR A 160 -17.89 5.37 3.46
CA THR A 160 -18.26 6.61 2.77
C THR A 160 -18.41 7.77 3.76
N TRP A 161 -19.20 7.60 4.81
CA TRP A 161 -19.41 8.64 5.82
C TRP A 161 -18.13 8.99 6.57
N LEU A 162 -17.38 7.97 7.02
CA LEU A 162 -16.11 8.17 7.73
C LEU A 162 -15.09 8.88 6.86
N SER A 163 -15.00 8.56 5.56
CA SER A 163 -14.08 9.22 4.64
C SER A 163 -14.41 10.71 4.43
N TYR A 164 -15.70 11.08 4.35
CA TYR A 164 -16.09 12.49 4.28
C TYR A 164 -15.73 13.25 5.56
N ILE A 165 -16.08 12.69 6.72
CA ILE A 165 -15.80 13.34 8.02
C ILE A 165 -14.27 13.44 8.21
N PHE A 166 -13.54 12.37 7.94
CA PHE A 166 -12.08 12.34 8.04
C PHE A 166 -11.44 13.36 7.09
N GLY A 167 -11.94 13.47 5.86
CA GLY A 167 -11.45 14.44 4.88
C GLY A 167 -11.63 15.88 5.35
N ILE A 168 -12.79 16.23 5.88
CA ILE A 168 -13.06 17.57 6.43
C ILE A 168 -12.15 17.87 7.63
N LEU A 169 -12.05 16.93 8.56
CA LEU A 169 -11.19 17.09 9.74
C LEU A 169 -9.72 17.19 9.34
N THR A 170 -9.29 16.42 8.34
CA THR A 170 -7.93 16.50 7.80
C THR A 170 -7.62 17.89 7.25
N ILE A 171 -8.55 18.52 6.51
CA ILE A 171 -8.38 19.90 6.03
C ILE A 171 -8.20 20.87 7.20
N VAL A 172 -9.02 20.75 8.25
CA VAL A 172 -8.92 21.59 9.45
C VAL A 172 -7.54 21.40 10.11
N ILE A 173 -7.08 20.17 10.27
CA ILE A 173 -5.77 19.85 10.87
C ILE A 173 -4.63 20.39 10.01
N LEU A 174 -4.70 20.27 8.69
CA LEU A 174 -3.70 20.81 7.78
C LEU A 174 -3.61 22.34 7.90
N ILE A 175 -4.75 23.03 8.01
CA ILE A 175 -4.77 24.49 8.26
C ILE A 175 -4.08 24.81 9.60
N LEU A 176 -4.36 24.05 10.65
CA LEU A 176 -3.69 24.23 11.95
C LEU A 176 -2.18 24.02 11.84
N PHE A 177 -1.73 23.01 11.11
CA PHE A 177 -0.29 22.78 10.90
C PHE A 177 0.35 23.87 10.06
N LEU A 178 -0.32 24.37 9.02
CA LEU A 178 0.16 25.50 8.23
C LEU A 178 0.36 26.77 9.06
N VAL A 179 -0.56 27.03 10.00
CA VAL A 179 -0.48 28.20 10.90
C VAL A 179 0.58 28.03 11.98
N LYS A 180 0.74 26.80 12.52
CA LYS A 180 1.68 26.50 13.61
C LYS A 180 3.11 26.19 13.12
N ALA A 181 3.29 25.87 11.83
CA ALA A 181 4.58 25.48 11.30
C ALA A 181 5.63 26.59 11.48
N ASP A 182 6.81 26.23 11.92
CA ASP A 182 7.96 27.13 11.91
C ASP A 182 8.57 27.15 10.49
N TRP A 183 8.03 28.06 9.69
CA TRP A 183 8.46 28.23 8.31
C TRP A 183 9.92 28.64 8.16
N HIS A 184 10.43 29.43 9.12
CA HIS A 184 11.83 29.83 9.12
C HIS A 184 12.74 28.62 9.33
N ALA A 185 12.44 27.79 10.34
CA ALA A 185 13.16 26.56 10.61
C ALA A 185 13.01 25.55 9.44
N ALA A 186 11.80 25.42 8.88
CA ALA A 186 11.54 24.53 7.76
C ALA A 186 12.39 24.85 6.53
N PHE A 187 12.47 26.12 6.13
CA PHE A 187 13.27 26.54 4.98
C PHE A 187 14.77 26.65 5.28
N ALA A 188 15.18 26.70 6.55
CA ALA A 188 16.57 26.68 6.97
C ALA A 188 17.19 25.26 6.99
N LEU A 189 16.38 24.20 6.83
CA LEU A 189 16.87 22.84 6.78
C LEU A 189 17.87 22.65 5.63
N PRO A 190 19.05 22.04 5.90
CA PRO A 190 20.06 21.82 4.88
C PRO A 190 19.58 20.85 3.82
N SER A 191 20.06 21.00 2.59
CA SER A 191 19.78 20.06 1.52
C SER A 191 20.47 18.73 1.76
N GLY A 192 19.69 17.65 1.73
CA GLY A 192 20.20 16.29 1.77
C GLY A 192 20.72 15.80 0.41
N ASN A 193 21.29 14.61 0.38
CA ASN A 193 21.78 14.00 -0.84
C ASN A 193 20.62 13.45 -1.70
N TRP A 194 20.64 13.70 -3.00
CA TRP A 194 19.60 13.24 -3.92
C TRP A 194 19.54 11.73 -4.08
N ILE A 195 20.70 11.06 -4.11
CA ILE A 195 20.79 9.61 -4.34
C ILE A 195 20.54 8.83 -3.05
N THR A 196 21.12 9.26 -1.92
CA THR A 196 21.05 8.51 -0.65
C THR A 196 19.97 9.02 0.30
N GLY A 197 19.28 10.10 -0.06
CA GLY A 197 18.19 10.68 0.71
C GLY A 197 16.87 10.74 -0.09
N VAL A 198 16.82 11.54 -1.17
CA VAL A 198 15.57 11.75 -1.92
C VAL A 198 15.08 10.48 -2.61
N LEU A 199 15.94 9.75 -3.32
CA LEU A 199 15.55 8.51 -4.00
C LEU A 199 15.07 7.42 -3.02
N PRO A 200 15.74 7.15 -1.89
CA PRO A 200 15.21 6.23 -0.87
C PRO A 200 13.87 6.68 -0.29
N ALA A 201 13.69 7.97 -0.01
CA ALA A 201 12.42 8.50 0.47
C ALA A 201 11.29 8.27 -0.53
N ILE A 202 11.54 8.50 -1.83
CA ILE A 202 10.59 8.17 -2.91
C ILE A 202 10.31 6.65 -2.93
N SER A 203 11.36 5.82 -2.85
CA SER A 203 11.23 4.36 -2.91
C SER A 203 10.34 3.80 -1.81
N ILE A 204 10.54 4.22 -0.55
CA ILE A 204 9.78 3.70 0.59
C ILE A 204 8.31 4.14 0.53
N VAL A 205 8.06 5.39 0.15
CA VAL A 205 6.71 5.91 -0.06
C VAL A 205 6.02 5.18 -1.21
N ALA A 206 6.68 5.02 -2.34
CA ALA A 206 6.13 4.29 -3.49
C ALA A 206 5.80 2.82 -3.14
N ALA A 207 6.67 2.15 -2.36
CA ALA A 207 6.45 0.79 -1.90
C ALA A 207 5.17 0.67 -1.06
N GLY A 208 4.94 1.62 -0.15
CA GLY A 208 3.76 1.63 0.73
C GLY A 208 2.49 2.22 0.10
N SER A 209 2.58 2.82 -1.09
CA SER A 209 1.46 3.45 -1.77
C SER A 209 1.18 2.83 -3.14
N GLY A 210 1.51 3.47 -4.24
CA GLY A 210 1.11 3.04 -5.58
C GLY A 210 1.60 1.64 -5.97
N ILE A 211 2.86 1.27 -5.62
CA ILE A 211 3.37 -0.08 -5.93
C ILE A 211 2.52 -1.14 -5.22
N SER A 212 2.26 -0.97 -3.92
CA SER A 212 1.44 -1.88 -3.13
C SER A 212 0.01 -1.99 -3.66
N TRP A 213 -0.60 -0.87 -4.07
CA TRP A 213 -1.96 -0.83 -4.60
C TRP A 213 -2.09 -1.38 -6.03
N SER A 214 -0.99 -1.50 -6.78
CA SER A 214 -1.02 -2.03 -8.16
C SER A 214 -1.61 -3.44 -8.22
N MET A 215 -1.45 -4.24 -7.18
CA MET A 215 -1.95 -5.61 -7.13
C MET A 215 -3.49 -5.73 -7.05
N ALA A 216 -4.20 -4.65 -6.69
CA ALA A 216 -5.66 -4.61 -6.62
C ALA A 216 -6.29 -3.72 -7.72
N ALA A 217 -5.48 -3.05 -8.54
CA ALA A 217 -5.99 -1.98 -9.38
C ALA A 217 -6.86 -2.48 -10.54
N ALA A 218 -6.51 -3.60 -11.18
CA ALA A 218 -7.37 -4.20 -12.21
C ALA A 218 -8.64 -4.83 -11.62
N ASP A 219 -8.64 -5.18 -10.33
CA ASP A 219 -9.83 -5.73 -9.67
C ASP A 219 -10.97 -4.71 -9.61
N TRP A 220 -10.62 -3.43 -9.57
CA TRP A 220 -11.57 -2.32 -9.65
C TRP A 220 -11.77 -1.86 -11.10
N GLY A 221 -10.69 -1.82 -11.88
CA GLY A 221 -10.72 -1.45 -13.29
C GLY A 221 -11.64 -2.35 -14.12
N ALA A 222 -11.68 -3.65 -13.82
CA ALA A 222 -12.49 -4.63 -14.53
C ALA A 222 -14.02 -4.37 -14.44
N TYR A 223 -14.46 -3.65 -13.40
CA TYR A 223 -15.88 -3.29 -13.19
C TYR A 223 -16.25 -1.92 -13.77
N VAL A 224 -15.30 -1.21 -14.39
CA VAL A 224 -15.58 0.08 -15.04
C VAL A 224 -16.41 -0.13 -16.29
N ASN A 225 -17.38 0.76 -16.51
CA ASN A 225 -18.25 0.74 -17.68
C ASN A 225 -17.41 0.70 -18.97
N PRO A 226 -17.65 -0.25 -19.88
CA PRO A 226 -16.87 -0.40 -21.13
C PRO A 226 -16.90 0.83 -22.04
N GLN A 227 -17.93 1.67 -21.95
CA GLN A 227 -18.03 2.91 -22.72
C GLN A 227 -17.13 4.04 -22.16
N THR A 228 -16.58 3.88 -20.97
CA THR A 228 -15.64 4.84 -20.38
C THR A 228 -14.34 4.88 -21.16
N ARG A 229 -13.84 6.09 -21.47
CA ARG A 229 -12.54 6.27 -22.11
C ARG A 229 -11.42 5.70 -21.21
N PRO A 230 -10.50 4.86 -21.72
CA PRO A 230 -9.42 4.28 -20.91
C PRO A 230 -8.58 5.32 -20.14
N ALA A 231 -8.34 6.50 -20.76
CA ALA A 231 -7.66 7.60 -20.10
C ALA A 231 -8.41 8.13 -18.87
N ALA A 232 -9.75 8.09 -18.86
CA ALA A 232 -10.52 8.48 -17.67
C ALA A 232 -10.32 7.48 -16.53
N THR A 233 -10.28 6.17 -16.80
CA THR A 233 -9.96 5.15 -15.82
C THR A 233 -8.55 5.34 -15.26
N PHE A 234 -7.57 5.57 -16.14
CA PHE A 234 -6.18 5.85 -15.76
C PHE A 234 -6.08 7.03 -14.79
N TRP A 235 -6.58 8.21 -15.20
CA TRP A 235 -6.43 9.42 -14.40
C TRP A 235 -7.27 9.44 -13.13
N ASN A 236 -8.49 8.87 -13.14
CA ASN A 236 -9.30 8.80 -11.93
C ASN A 236 -8.71 7.84 -10.89
N THR A 237 -8.07 6.74 -11.30
CA THR A 237 -7.32 5.87 -10.39
C THR A 237 -6.07 6.59 -9.86
N THR A 238 -5.28 7.17 -10.76
CA THR A 238 -4.02 7.84 -10.40
C THR A 238 -4.27 9.01 -9.44
N LEU A 239 -5.15 9.93 -9.79
CA LEU A 239 -5.42 11.12 -8.98
C LEU A 239 -6.19 10.78 -7.70
N GLY A 240 -7.11 9.79 -7.76
CA GLY A 240 -7.82 9.30 -6.58
C GLY A 240 -6.85 8.79 -5.49
N GLY A 241 -5.76 8.14 -5.87
CA GLY A 241 -4.75 7.70 -4.91
C GLY A 241 -3.69 8.77 -4.60
N ALA A 242 -3.14 9.41 -5.63
CA ALA A 242 -2.00 10.32 -5.48
C ALA A 242 -2.34 11.61 -4.70
N VAL A 243 -3.52 12.20 -4.94
CA VAL A 243 -3.89 13.47 -4.31
C VAL A 243 -4.00 13.35 -2.79
N PRO A 244 -4.81 12.44 -2.21
CA PRO A 244 -4.90 12.32 -0.76
C PRO A 244 -3.56 11.93 -0.14
N MET A 245 -2.79 11.04 -0.77
CA MET A 245 -1.47 10.63 -0.28
C MET A 245 -0.50 11.81 -0.22
N PHE A 246 -0.40 12.61 -1.28
CA PHE A 246 0.47 13.79 -1.29
C PHE A 246 0.07 14.79 -0.22
N VAL A 247 -1.22 15.11 -0.10
CA VAL A 247 -1.75 16.08 0.87
C VAL A 247 -1.45 15.64 2.31
N LEU A 248 -1.66 14.36 2.62
CA LEU A 248 -1.38 13.82 3.96
C LEU A 248 0.13 13.76 4.26
N MET A 249 0.95 13.38 3.28
CA MET A 249 2.42 13.41 3.44
C MET A 249 2.93 14.83 3.65
N ALA A 250 2.42 15.81 2.90
CA ALA A 250 2.75 17.21 3.11
C ALA A 250 2.39 17.66 4.54
N GLY A 251 1.23 17.23 5.05
CA GLY A 251 0.84 17.46 6.44
C GLY A 251 1.79 16.79 7.44
N GLY A 252 2.28 15.57 7.18
CA GLY A 252 3.28 14.91 8.02
C GLY A 252 4.64 15.60 8.01
N ILE A 253 5.08 16.12 6.85
CA ILE A 253 6.29 16.92 6.73
C ILE A 253 6.14 18.21 7.54
N LEU A 254 5.02 18.92 7.41
CA LEU A 254 4.74 20.13 8.19
C LEU A 254 4.69 19.84 9.70
N LEU A 255 4.02 18.77 10.11
CA LEU A 255 3.96 18.37 11.51
C LEU A 255 5.35 18.07 12.07
N SER A 256 6.25 17.49 11.28
CA SER A 256 7.63 17.23 11.69
C SER A 256 8.45 18.50 11.92
N THR A 257 8.02 19.66 11.40
CA THR A 257 8.64 20.96 11.74
C THR A 257 8.21 21.48 13.11
N ILE A 258 7.03 21.07 13.57
CA ILE A 258 6.46 21.42 14.88
C ILE A 258 6.94 20.44 15.94
N GLU A 259 6.93 19.15 15.60
CA GLU A 259 7.29 18.03 16.46
C GLU A 259 8.36 17.15 15.78
N PRO A 260 9.64 17.51 15.89
CA PRO A 260 10.74 16.78 15.24
C PRO A 260 10.85 15.30 15.66
N SER A 261 10.36 14.97 16.86
CA SER A 261 10.32 13.59 17.37
C SER A 261 9.45 12.66 16.55
N LEU A 262 8.52 13.19 15.75
CA LEU A 262 7.58 12.39 14.94
C LEU A 262 8.29 11.41 13.99
N ALA A 263 9.42 11.83 13.41
CA ALA A 263 10.19 11.05 12.45
C ALA A 263 10.95 9.86 13.07
N THR A 264 11.24 9.92 14.37
CA THR A 264 12.11 8.94 15.07
C THR A 264 11.40 8.15 16.17
N THR A 265 10.16 8.50 16.49
CA THR A 265 9.41 7.87 17.58
C THR A 265 8.92 6.46 17.22
N GLY A 266 8.85 5.58 18.22
CA GLY A 266 8.18 4.29 18.10
C GLY A 266 6.64 4.38 18.09
N ASP A 267 6.05 5.52 18.49
CA ASP A 267 4.60 5.80 18.52
C ASP A 267 4.30 7.16 17.87
N PRO A 268 4.20 7.24 16.53
CA PRO A 268 3.94 8.50 15.83
C PRO A 268 2.55 9.08 16.15
N PHE A 269 1.59 8.25 16.51
CA PHE A 269 0.22 8.70 16.77
C PHE A 269 0.12 9.42 18.11
N GLY A 270 0.88 9.00 19.12
CA GLY A 270 0.98 9.72 20.39
C GLY A 270 1.52 11.14 20.22
N VAL A 271 2.55 11.29 19.37
CA VAL A 271 3.12 12.62 19.03
C VAL A 271 2.13 13.47 18.25
N MET A 272 1.47 12.89 17.24
CA MET A 272 0.41 13.58 16.48
C MET A 272 -0.70 14.09 17.40
N TYR A 273 -1.15 13.25 18.34
CA TYR A 273 -2.20 13.64 19.28
C TYR A 273 -1.78 14.85 20.13
N ALA A 274 -0.56 14.82 20.67
CA ALA A 274 -0.01 15.89 21.51
C ALA A 274 0.11 17.25 20.77
N ALA A 275 0.31 17.22 19.45
CA ALA A 275 0.38 18.43 18.62
C ALA A 275 -0.98 19.10 18.35
N LEU A 276 -2.09 18.39 18.60
CA LEU A 276 -3.46 18.84 18.32
C LEU A 276 -4.14 19.39 19.57
N PRO A 277 -5.06 20.39 19.42
CA PRO A 277 -6.02 20.71 20.46
C PRO A 277 -6.83 19.47 20.83
N SER A 278 -6.97 19.17 22.14
CA SER A 278 -7.56 17.93 22.64
C SER A 278 -8.93 17.61 22.02
N TRP A 279 -9.80 18.60 21.87
CA TRP A 279 -11.14 18.42 21.31
C TRP A 279 -11.14 18.00 19.83
N ILE A 280 -10.21 18.54 19.01
CA ILE A 280 -10.01 18.09 17.62
C ILE A 280 -9.35 16.72 17.59
N GLY A 281 -8.31 16.52 18.41
CA GLY A 281 -7.56 15.27 18.52
C GLY A 281 -8.48 14.08 18.84
N VAL A 282 -9.39 14.23 19.80
CA VAL A 282 -10.36 13.19 20.16
C VAL A 282 -11.23 12.80 18.97
N ILE A 283 -11.88 13.78 18.33
CA ILE A 283 -12.79 13.52 17.21
C ILE A 283 -12.02 12.92 16.04
N TYR A 284 -10.84 13.48 15.73
CA TYR A 284 -10.02 13.01 14.61
C TYR A 284 -9.55 11.57 14.79
N PHE A 285 -9.06 11.21 15.99
CA PHE A 285 -8.59 9.87 16.26
C PHE A 285 -9.72 8.83 16.33
N LEU A 286 -10.90 9.19 16.83
CA LEU A 286 -12.07 8.32 16.77
C LEU A 286 -12.50 8.03 15.33
N VAL A 287 -12.56 9.07 14.49
CA VAL A 287 -12.92 8.92 13.07
C VAL A 287 -11.83 8.17 12.31
N ALA A 288 -10.55 8.42 12.61
CA ALA A 288 -9.42 7.70 12.03
C ALA A 288 -9.48 6.20 12.38
N ALA A 289 -9.67 5.85 13.65
CA ALA A 289 -9.80 4.47 14.10
C ALA A 289 -11.01 3.78 13.44
N GLY A 290 -12.16 4.46 13.39
CA GLY A 290 -13.35 3.95 12.70
C GLY A 290 -13.11 3.70 11.20
N GLY A 291 -12.35 4.57 10.53
CA GLY A 291 -12.01 4.46 9.11
C GLY A 291 -11.08 3.29 8.77
N LEU A 292 -10.30 2.78 9.73
CA LEU A 292 -9.45 1.60 9.53
C LEU A 292 -10.27 0.29 9.43
N ILE A 293 -11.44 0.23 10.06
CA ILE A 293 -12.25 -1.00 10.09
C ILE A 293 -12.69 -1.47 8.69
N PRO A 294 -13.30 -0.62 7.83
CA PRO A 294 -13.62 -1.01 6.46
C PRO A 294 -12.38 -1.43 5.64
N GLN A 295 -11.24 -0.78 5.83
CA GLN A 295 -10.00 -1.16 5.17
C GLN A 295 -9.54 -2.57 5.59
N CYS A 296 -9.67 -2.92 6.87
CA CYS A 296 -9.37 -4.25 7.37
C CYS A 296 -10.23 -5.32 6.72
N ILE A 297 -11.52 -5.05 6.51
CA ILE A 297 -12.44 -6.02 5.91
C ILE A 297 -12.13 -6.24 4.43
N ILE A 298 -11.79 -5.19 3.69
CA ILE A 298 -11.32 -5.30 2.31
C ILE A 298 -10.06 -6.18 2.27
N SER A 299 -9.13 -5.99 3.20
CA SER A 299 -7.91 -6.79 3.31
C SER A 299 -8.19 -8.26 3.64
N PHE A 300 -9.11 -8.56 4.56
CA PHE A 300 -9.55 -9.94 4.84
C PHE A 300 -10.10 -10.63 3.60
N ARG A 301 -10.97 -9.93 2.86
CA ARG A 301 -11.57 -10.46 1.63
C ARG A 301 -10.51 -10.72 0.56
N SER A 302 -9.64 -9.73 0.31
CA SER A 302 -8.57 -9.85 -0.68
C SER A 302 -7.59 -10.94 -0.33
N ALA A 303 -7.23 -11.10 0.95
CA ALA A 303 -6.39 -12.21 1.41
C ALA A 303 -7.02 -13.58 1.12
N ARG A 304 -8.33 -13.74 1.36
CA ARG A 304 -9.04 -14.98 1.02
C ARG A 304 -9.08 -15.26 -0.49
N ILE A 305 -9.32 -14.23 -1.30
CA ILE A 305 -9.32 -14.34 -2.77
C ILE A 305 -7.92 -14.73 -3.27
N ASN A 306 -6.87 -14.17 -2.70
CA ASN A 306 -5.50 -14.52 -3.05
C ASN A 306 -5.19 -15.99 -2.73
N LEU A 307 -5.62 -16.50 -1.56
CA LEU A 307 -5.50 -17.92 -1.22
C LEU A 307 -6.24 -18.82 -2.24
N ALA A 308 -7.48 -18.48 -2.59
CA ALA A 308 -8.25 -19.22 -3.59
C ALA A 308 -7.56 -19.24 -4.97
N THR A 309 -6.95 -18.12 -5.37
CA THR A 309 -6.21 -18.01 -6.65
C THR A 309 -4.93 -18.86 -6.67
N ILE A 310 -4.33 -19.14 -5.50
CA ILE A 310 -3.20 -20.09 -5.37
C ILE A 310 -3.67 -21.55 -5.40
N GLY A 311 -4.96 -21.79 -5.16
CA GLY A 311 -5.57 -23.11 -5.09
C GLY A 311 -5.93 -23.55 -3.65
N ILE A 312 -5.82 -22.65 -2.66
CA ILE A 312 -6.20 -22.91 -1.27
C ILE A 312 -7.59 -22.32 -1.01
N HIS A 313 -8.61 -23.16 -1.10
CA HIS A 313 -10.00 -22.76 -0.89
C HIS A 313 -10.38 -22.90 0.57
N VAL A 314 -10.63 -21.77 1.23
CA VAL A 314 -11.07 -21.73 2.63
C VAL A 314 -12.44 -21.07 2.74
N SER A 315 -13.27 -21.57 3.67
CA SER A 315 -14.55 -20.96 4.01
C SER A 315 -14.32 -19.56 4.62
N GLN A 316 -15.34 -18.70 4.60
CA GLN A 316 -15.22 -17.37 5.22
C GLN A 316 -14.90 -17.45 6.72
N PRO A 317 -15.52 -18.30 7.54
CA PRO A 317 -15.14 -18.44 8.95
C PRO A 317 -13.70 -18.93 9.14
N THR A 318 -13.26 -19.92 8.35
CA THR A 318 -11.87 -20.43 8.41
C THR A 318 -10.87 -19.34 8.03
N SER A 319 -11.17 -18.54 6.99
CA SER A 319 -10.36 -17.41 6.59
C SER A 319 -10.25 -16.36 7.70
N LEU A 320 -11.36 -16.03 8.38
CA LEU A 320 -11.35 -15.10 9.51
C LEU A 320 -10.52 -15.62 10.69
N LEU A 321 -10.55 -16.92 10.96
CA LEU A 321 -9.72 -17.54 12.02
C LEU A 321 -8.24 -17.46 11.69
N ILE A 322 -7.84 -17.86 10.46
CA ILE A 322 -6.44 -17.86 10.04
C ILE A 322 -5.88 -16.43 10.05
N HIS A 323 -6.54 -15.52 9.33
CA HIS A 323 -6.06 -14.15 9.22
C HIS A 323 -6.22 -13.39 10.52
N GLY A 324 -7.29 -13.67 11.31
CA GLY A 324 -7.50 -13.10 12.64
C GLY A 324 -6.39 -13.47 13.61
N ALA A 325 -5.93 -14.74 13.61
CA ALA A 325 -4.80 -15.16 14.42
C ALA A 325 -3.51 -14.39 14.06
N ILE A 326 -3.21 -14.28 12.76
CA ILE A 326 -2.01 -13.56 12.27
C ILE A 326 -2.10 -12.07 12.65
N VAL A 327 -3.29 -11.49 12.51
CA VAL A 327 -3.57 -10.07 12.80
C VAL A 327 -3.50 -9.73 14.29
N ILE A 328 -3.56 -10.71 15.17
CA ILE A 328 -3.31 -10.52 16.61
C ILE A 328 -1.84 -10.79 16.94
N LEU A 329 -1.23 -11.83 16.34
CA LEU A 329 0.17 -12.20 16.63
C LEU A 329 1.18 -11.15 16.19
N ILE A 330 1.02 -10.57 14.98
CA ILE A 330 1.94 -9.52 14.49
C ILE A 330 1.86 -8.26 15.37
N PRO A 331 0.69 -7.69 15.70
CA PRO A 331 0.60 -6.60 16.67
C PRO A 331 1.18 -6.90 18.04
N ILE A 332 1.01 -8.13 18.57
CA ILE A 332 1.65 -8.52 19.83
C ILE A 332 3.17 -8.35 19.73
N TYR A 333 3.79 -8.86 18.66
CA TYR A 333 5.22 -8.71 18.44
C TYR A 333 5.62 -7.23 18.37
N VAL A 334 4.94 -6.44 17.53
CA VAL A 334 5.30 -5.04 17.28
C VAL A 334 5.09 -4.16 18.52
N LEU A 335 3.98 -4.33 19.25
CA LEU A 335 3.60 -3.46 20.37
C LEU A 335 4.25 -3.82 21.69
N PHE A 336 4.56 -5.11 21.94
CA PHE A 336 5.00 -5.59 23.25
C PHE A 336 6.43 -6.14 23.26
N ILE A 337 6.95 -6.60 22.10
CA ILE A 337 8.30 -7.19 22.01
C ILE A 337 9.25 -6.17 21.37
N SER A 338 8.96 -5.70 20.17
CA SER A 338 9.80 -4.71 19.47
C SER A 338 9.66 -3.30 20.05
N GLY A 339 8.44 -2.88 20.39
CA GLY A 339 8.16 -1.53 20.92
C GLY A 339 8.34 -0.39 19.91
N ASN A 340 8.70 -0.67 18.66
CA ASN A 340 8.94 0.34 17.63
C ASN A 340 8.14 0.08 16.36
N PHE A 341 7.01 0.80 16.22
CA PHE A 341 6.13 0.66 15.07
C PHE A 341 6.79 1.12 13.77
N LEU A 342 7.46 2.29 13.75
CA LEU A 342 8.05 2.83 12.51
C LEU A 342 9.12 1.92 11.92
N SER A 343 10.03 1.39 12.75
CA SER A 343 11.08 0.49 12.29
C SER A 343 10.51 -0.79 11.68
N ASN A 344 9.51 -1.40 12.33
CA ASN A 344 8.86 -2.61 11.80
C ASN A 344 8.08 -2.32 10.51
N PHE A 345 7.45 -1.14 10.44
CA PHE A 345 6.73 -0.70 9.25
C PHE A 345 7.68 -0.47 8.07
N GLU A 346 8.84 0.13 8.31
CA GLU A 346 9.89 0.31 7.30
C GLU A 346 10.43 -1.03 6.76
N ILE A 347 10.70 -2.00 7.65
CA ILE A 347 11.12 -3.36 7.27
C ILE A 347 10.06 -4.02 6.35
N PHE A 348 8.80 -3.93 6.75
CA PHE A 348 7.68 -4.43 5.95
C PHE A 348 7.65 -3.80 4.55
N LEU A 349 7.73 -2.45 4.47
CA LEU A 349 7.71 -1.74 3.20
C LEU A 349 8.91 -2.08 2.31
N ASN A 350 10.11 -2.23 2.90
CA ASN A 350 11.30 -2.62 2.14
C ASN A 350 11.15 -4.01 1.54
N PHE A 351 10.78 -5.02 2.32
CA PHE A 351 10.75 -6.40 1.86
C PHE A 351 9.64 -6.66 0.84
N LEU A 352 8.42 -6.29 1.16
CA LEU A 352 7.32 -6.45 0.22
C LEU A 352 7.40 -5.47 -0.95
N GLY A 353 7.95 -4.28 -0.71
CA GLY A 353 8.23 -3.30 -1.74
C GLY A 353 9.15 -3.84 -2.84
N ILE A 354 10.24 -4.53 -2.50
CA ILE A 354 11.15 -5.18 -3.46
C ILE A 354 10.38 -6.20 -4.32
N CYS A 355 9.63 -7.08 -3.68
CA CYS A 355 8.89 -8.13 -4.37
C CYS A 355 7.79 -7.57 -5.31
N LEU A 356 7.05 -6.57 -4.83
CA LEU A 356 5.94 -5.96 -5.56
C LEU A 356 6.42 -5.00 -6.65
N ALA A 357 7.52 -4.25 -6.43
CA ALA A 357 8.13 -3.41 -7.44
C ALA A 357 8.63 -4.23 -8.63
N SER A 358 9.28 -5.37 -8.36
CA SER A 358 9.67 -6.33 -9.40
C SER A 358 8.45 -6.86 -10.15
N TRP A 359 7.40 -7.26 -9.41
CA TRP A 359 6.18 -7.81 -10.03
C TRP A 359 5.46 -6.79 -10.92
N VAL A 360 5.21 -5.58 -10.42
CA VAL A 360 4.49 -4.57 -11.18
C VAL A 360 5.28 -4.13 -12.41
N ALA A 361 6.61 -3.99 -12.30
CA ALA A 361 7.46 -3.66 -13.44
C ALA A 361 7.38 -4.72 -14.54
N ILE A 362 7.45 -6.01 -14.19
CA ILE A 362 7.30 -7.12 -15.15
C ILE A 362 5.91 -7.15 -15.76
N PHE A 363 4.86 -6.99 -14.93
CA PHE A 363 3.47 -6.98 -15.40
C PHE A 363 3.22 -5.83 -16.41
N LEU A 364 3.69 -4.64 -16.11
CA LEU A 364 3.56 -3.48 -17.00
C LEU A 364 4.40 -3.67 -18.27
N CYS A 365 5.63 -4.16 -18.16
CA CYS A 365 6.47 -4.48 -19.32
C CYS A 365 5.82 -5.55 -20.22
N ASP A 366 5.28 -6.63 -19.64
CA ASP A 366 4.56 -7.66 -20.42
C ASP A 366 3.36 -7.06 -21.15
N SER A 367 2.57 -6.23 -20.47
CA SER A 367 1.42 -5.55 -21.05
C SER A 367 1.81 -4.66 -22.23
N ILE A 368 2.84 -3.82 -22.05
CA ILE A 368 3.27 -2.84 -23.05
C ILE A 368 3.99 -3.51 -24.24
N MET A 369 4.83 -4.51 -23.95
CA MET A 369 5.71 -5.11 -24.96
C MET A 369 5.04 -6.24 -25.75
N PHE A 370 4.20 -7.04 -25.10
CA PHE A 370 3.66 -8.26 -25.68
C PHE A 370 2.12 -8.28 -25.77
N ARG A 371 1.41 -7.39 -25.05
CA ARG A 371 -0.06 -7.37 -24.95
C ARG A 371 -0.67 -6.04 -25.39
N ARG A 372 0.03 -5.27 -26.19
CA ARG A 372 -0.41 -3.94 -26.63
C ARG A 372 -1.79 -3.98 -27.31
N HIS A 373 -2.08 -5.06 -28.06
CA HIS A 373 -3.33 -5.25 -28.80
C HIS A 373 -4.38 -6.07 -28.05
N GLY A 374 -4.15 -6.41 -26.78
CA GLY A 374 -5.05 -7.18 -25.92
C GLY A 374 -4.42 -8.48 -25.41
N TYR A 375 -5.09 -9.07 -24.44
CA TYR A 375 -4.69 -10.34 -23.82
C TYR A 375 -5.36 -11.51 -24.53
N ASN A 376 -4.57 -12.52 -24.90
CA ASN A 376 -5.13 -13.79 -25.31
C ASN A 376 -5.76 -14.50 -24.10
N ILE A 377 -7.08 -14.72 -24.14
CA ILE A 377 -7.86 -15.34 -23.05
C ILE A 377 -7.30 -16.71 -22.68
N GLN A 378 -6.78 -17.48 -23.64
CA GLN A 378 -6.21 -18.80 -23.37
C GLN A 378 -5.01 -18.77 -22.42
N LEU A 379 -4.27 -17.64 -22.36
CA LEU A 379 -3.12 -17.50 -21.46
C LEU A 379 -3.52 -17.22 -20.00
N VAL A 380 -4.73 -16.73 -19.77
CA VAL A 380 -5.21 -16.34 -18.44
C VAL A 380 -6.20 -17.32 -17.83
N LYS A 381 -6.71 -18.27 -18.63
CA LYS A 381 -7.56 -19.37 -18.17
C LYS A 381 -6.80 -20.34 -17.28
N GLN A 382 -7.54 -21.04 -16.40
CA GLN A 382 -6.96 -22.03 -15.49
C GLN A 382 -6.43 -23.28 -16.22
N ASP A 383 -7.02 -23.61 -17.37
CA ASP A 383 -6.64 -24.68 -18.27
C ASP A 383 -5.64 -24.26 -19.36
N SER A 384 -4.96 -23.14 -19.18
CA SER A 384 -3.94 -22.65 -20.11
C SER A 384 -2.82 -23.67 -20.31
N PRO A 385 -2.36 -23.89 -21.56
CA PRO A 385 -1.22 -24.76 -21.84
C PRO A 385 0.10 -24.16 -21.33
N VAL A 386 0.14 -22.86 -21.01
CA VAL A 386 1.33 -22.17 -20.48
C VAL A 386 1.35 -22.27 -18.95
N HIS A 387 1.90 -23.36 -18.46
CA HIS A 387 2.05 -23.59 -17.02
C HIS A 387 3.07 -22.65 -16.38
N TYR A 388 4.21 -22.44 -17.04
CA TYR A 388 5.31 -21.58 -16.59
C TYR A 388 5.76 -20.68 -17.73
N ASN A 389 5.83 -19.38 -17.50
CA ASN A 389 6.51 -18.43 -18.38
C ASN A 389 7.86 -18.07 -17.75
N PHE A 390 8.89 -18.82 -18.12
CA PHE A 390 10.22 -18.66 -17.56
C PHE A 390 10.80 -17.25 -17.75
N GLY A 391 10.43 -16.55 -18.82
CA GLY A 391 10.85 -15.16 -19.03
C GLY A 391 10.40 -14.23 -17.91
N GLY A 392 9.13 -14.31 -17.48
CA GLY A 392 8.62 -13.52 -16.37
C GLY A 392 9.15 -13.99 -15.01
N ILE A 393 9.16 -15.33 -14.80
CA ILE A 393 9.60 -15.92 -13.52
C ILE A 393 11.06 -15.60 -13.23
N LEU A 394 11.97 -15.85 -14.18
CA LEU A 394 13.39 -15.58 -14.01
C LEU A 394 13.67 -14.09 -13.86
N SER A 395 12.97 -13.23 -14.62
CA SER A 395 13.06 -11.78 -14.46
C SER A 395 12.68 -11.36 -13.04
N TRP A 396 11.60 -11.95 -12.47
CA TRP A 396 11.16 -11.64 -11.11
C TRP A 396 12.17 -12.13 -10.06
N ILE A 397 12.65 -13.36 -10.19
CA ILE A 397 13.65 -13.92 -9.27
C ILE A 397 14.92 -13.08 -9.27
N LEU A 398 15.48 -12.77 -10.45
CA LEU A 398 16.69 -11.96 -10.59
C LEU A 398 16.48 -10.56 -9.99
N ALA A 399 15.40 -9.89 -10.32
CA ALA A 399 15.10 -8.55 -9.85
C ALA A 399 14.91 -8.51 -8.33
N THR A 400 14.12 -9.44 -7.79
CA THR A 400 13.85 -9.53 -6.34
C THR A 400 15.12 -9.88 -5.58
N THR A 401 15.89 -10.87 -6.04
CA THR A 401 17.18 -11.24 -5.44
C THR A 401 18.13 -10.06 -5.43
N THR A 402 18.24 -9.34 -6.56
CA THR A 402 19.09 -8.13 -6.62
C THR A 402 18.63 -7.09 -5.60
N GLY A 403 17.32 -6.81 -5.50
CA GLY A 403 16.78 -5.90 -4.52
C GLY A 403 17.19 -6.27 -3.08
N PHE A 404 17.07 -7.55 -2.70
CA PHE A 404 17.48 -8.03 -1.37
C PHE A 404 18.99 -7.96 -1.15
N LEU A 405 19.81 -8.30 -2.15
CA LEU A 405 21.27 -8.25 -2.04
C LEU A 405 21.81 -6.84 -1.78
N PHE A 406 21.09 -5.80 -2.21
CA PHE A 406 21.43 -4.40 -2.06
C PHE A 406 20.61 -3.68 -0.98
N THR A 407 19.87 -4.39 -0.13
CA THR A 407 19.07 -3.81 0.96
C THR A 407 19.67 -4.14 2.32
N ASN A 408 19.74 -3.14 3.20
CA ASN A 408 20.12 -3.29 4.59
C ASN A 408 19.02 -2.68 5.49
N ASN A 409 18.60 -3.43 6.50
CA ASN A 409 17.68 -2.98 7.55
C ASN A 409 17.94 -3.75 8.86
N ALA A 410 17.12 -3.53 9.89
CA ALA A 410 17.35 -4.09 11.22
C ALA A 410 17.41 -5.63 11.30
N ILE A 411 16.82 -6.35 10.33
CA ILE A 411 16.76 -7.83 10.33
C ILE A 411 17.48 -8.47 9.14
N TRP A 412 17.91 -7.70 8.16
CA TRP A 412 18.56 -8.19 6.97
C TRP A 412 19.73 -7.30 6.55
N ASN A 413 20.87 -7.90 6.31
CA ASN A 413 22.07 -7.21 5.83
C ASN A 413 22.48 -7.84 4.50
N GLY A 414 22.12 -7.19 3.40
CA GLY A 414 22.47 -7.62 2.05
C GLY A 414 23.99 -7.51 1.81
N PRO A 415 24.62 -8.52 1.20
CA PRO A 415 26.09 -8.56 1.01
C PRO A 415 26.63 -7.40 0.17
N PHE A 416 25.81 -6.77 -0.66
CA PHE A 416 26.17 -5.62 -1.50
C PHE A 416 25.55 -4.30 -1.01
N ALA A 417 24.93 -4.26 0.16
CA ALA A 417 24.33 -3.07 0.75
C ALA A 417 25.39 -2.11 1.33
N HIS A 418 26.33 -1.68 0.48
CA HIS A 418 27.42 -0.77 0.81
C HIS A 418 27.33 0.54 0.03
N GLY A 419 28.10 1.55 0.42
CA GLY A 419 28.12 2.84 -0.25
C GLY A 419 26.74 3.50 -0.29
N ILE A 420 26.24 3.78 -1.49
CA ILE A 420 24.92 4.44 -1.69
C ILE A 420 23.73 3.58 -1.24
N PHE A 421 23.89 2.27 -1.09
CA PHE A 421 22.83 1.34 -0.67
C PHE A 421 22.82 1.09 0.84
N ARG A 422 23.74 1.72 1.60
CA ARG A 422 23.81 1.52 3.04
C ARG A 422 22.65 2.22 3.75
N ASN A 423 21.90 1.45 4.55
CA ASN A 423 20.83 1.94 5.43
C ASN A 423 19.74 2.76 4.70
N ASN A 424 19.29 2.28 3.53
CA ASN A 424 18.21 2.92 2.80
C ASN A 424 17.36 1.93 2.00
N SER A 425 16.28 2.43 1.37
CA SER A 425 15.29 1.64 0.62
C SER A 425 15.56 1.56 -0.89
N LEU A 426 16.77 1.89 -1.36
CA LEU A 426 17.11 1.87 -2.79
C LEU A 426 16.99 0.48 -3.43
N GLY A 427 17.03 -0.61 -2.64
CA GLY A 427 16.78 -1.96 -3.13
C GLY A 427 15.42 -2.13 -3.80
N VAL A 428 14.40 -1.39 -3.35
CA VAL A 428 13.06 -1.37 -3.98
C VAL A 428 13.13 -0.77 -5.38
N PHE A 429 13.80 0.38 -5.52
CA PHE A 429 14.00 1.02 -6.81
C PHE A 429 14.85 0.16 -7.76
N LEU A 430 15.96 -0.38 -7.25
CA LEU A 430 16.87 -1.24 -8.01
C LEU A 430 16.14 -2.48 -8.55
N SER A 431 15.30 -3.10 -7.74
CA SER A 431 14.53 -4.29 -8.16
C SER A 431 13.60 -3.99 -9.34
N ALA A 432 12.93 -2.82 -9.36
CA ALA A 432 12.10 -2.40 -10.49
C ALA A 432 12.94 -2.17 -11.76
N VAL A 433 14.09 -1.51 -11.64
CA VAL A 433 15.00 -1.24 -12.77
C VAL A 433 15.53 -2.56 -13.38
N VAL A 434 15.98 -3.49 -12.53
CA VAL A 434 16.45 -4.81 -12.98
C VAL A 434 15.31 -5.60 -13.63
N ALA A 435 14.10 -5.55 -13.09
CA ALA A 435 12.93 -6.19 -13.70
C ALA A 435 12.66 -5.67 -15.11
N ILE A 436 12.68 -4.35 -15.33
CA ILE A 436 12.51 -3.72 -16.64
C ILE A 436 13.61 -4.19 -17.60
N PHE A 437 14.87 -4.15 -17.16
CA PHE A 437 16.01 -4.57 -17.96
C PHE A 437 15.91 -6.05 -18.39
N CYS A 438 15.58 -6.94 -17.47
CA CYS A 438 15.35 -8.36 -17.77
C CYS A 438 14.22 -8.55 -18.80
N MET A 439 13.13 -7.81 -18.67
CA MET A 439 12.02 -7.89 -19.65
C MET A 439 12.39 -7.35 -21.03
N LEU A 440 13.27 -6.36 -21.14
CA LEU A 440 13.83 -5.92 -22.42
C LEU A 440 14.66 -7.03 -23.07
N ILE A 441 15.48 -7.72 -22.29
CA ILE A 441 16.23 -8.90 -22.77
C ILE A 441 15.28 -9.99 -23.25
N VAL A 442 14.24 -10.32 -22.49
CA VAL A 442 13.23 -11.32 -22.89
C VAL A 442 12.57 -10.95 -24.22
N LYS A 443 12.32 -9.64 -24.45
CA LYS A 443 11.75 -9.14 -25.71
C LYS A 443 12.67 -9.40 -26.90
N THR A 444 13.99 -9.18 -26.76
CA THR A 444 14.94 -9.41 -27.86
C THR A 444 15.00 -10.89 -28.24
N PHE A 445 15.03 -11.81 -27.25
CA PHE A 445 15.04 -13.26 -27.52
C PHE A 445 13.72 -13.77 -28.17
N LYS A 446 12.57 -13.19 -27.85
CA LYS A 446 11.31 -13.56 -28.48
C LYS A 446 11.19 -13.05 -29.92
N ARG A 447 11.78 -11.88 -30.25
CA ARG A 447 11.81 -11.35 -31.62
C ARG A 447 12.69 -12.15 -32.57
N GLY A 448 13.75 -12.80 -32.07
CA GLY A 448 14.63 -13.65 -32.90
C GLY A 448 14.06 -15.03 -33.23
N ARG A 449 12.85 -15.36 -32.75
CA ARG A 449 12.14 -16.63 -33.00
C ARG A 449 10.89 -16.48 -33.91
N ILE A 450 10.59 -15.30 -34.39
CA ILE A 450 9.59 -14.97 -35.41
C ILE A 450 10.31 -14.63 -36.71
#